data_cc95efc23e6ad65c1613a29630930351
#
_entry.id   cc95efc23e6ad65c1613a29630930351
#
_cell.length_a   1.000
_cell.length_b   1.000
_cell.length_c   1.000
_cell.angle_alpha   90.00
_cell.angle_beta   90.00
_cell.angle_gamma   90.00
#
_symmetry.space_group_name_H-M   'P 1'
#
loop_
_entity.id
_entity.type
_entity.pdbx_description
1 polymer ?
#
loop_
_entity_poly.entity_id
_entity_poly.type
_entity_poly.pdbx_seq_one_letter_code
_entity_poly.pdbx_strand_id
1 'polypeptide(L)'
;MEPRLAPACRGCIPWNGLLLAVSLVTFWNLPTTAQPTIELVPFNAAEGMDVLLLVHNVTGDLLGYGWYRGEGVESNQLIASCRTDGSANATGPAHSGRETIYLNGSLLFQNVTQNDTGYYTLLITKNDLQTESVTGQLRVYPVLPSPVITSNNSSPVEQDTVVLTCGPETQNTYMWWINNQSLPNSTRLELSEDNRTLTLFRVTRDDTGPYMCETRNPVSVSRSDPFTLNVIYDSTQVSSSGLSGGAIAGIVIGVVAGVAL
;
A
#
# COMPACT_ATOMS: atom_id res chain seq x y z
N MET A 1 -21.61 -72.10 51.55
CA MET A 1 -22.13 -70.75 51.90
C MET A 1 -21.40 -69.74 50.99
N GLU A 2 -22.09 -69.36 49.94
CA GLU A 2 -21.55 -68.33 48.97
C GLU A 2 -21.85 -66.93 49.50
N PRO A 3 -20.91 -66.00 49.42
CA PRO A 3 -21.20 -64.61 49.75
C PRO A 3 -21.97 -63.90 48.57
N ARG A 4 -23.10 -63.32 48.87
CA ARG A 4 -23.90 -62.51 47.93
C ARG A 4 -23.15 -61.23 47.62
N LEU A 5 -22.87 -61.02 46.33
CA LEU A 5 -22.40 -59.76 45.80
C LEU A 5 -23.51 -58.74 45.85
N ALA A 6 -23.20 -57.58 46.44
CA ALA A 6 -24.09 -56.40 46.44
C ALA A 6 -24.20 -55.77 45.04
N PRO A 7 -25.36 -55.17 44.65
CA PRO A 7 -25.54 -54.60 43.33
C PRO A 7 -24.70 -53.31 43.16
N ALA A 8 -23.97 -53.25 42.06
CA ALA A 8 -23.20 -52.07 41.65
C ALA A 8 -24.14 -50.87 41.37
N CYS A 9 -23.93 -49.78 42.04
CA CYS A 9 -24.61 -48.50 41.82
C CYS A 9 -24.26 -47.95 40.42
N ARG A 10 -25.18 -48.10 39.45
CA ARG A 10 -25.11 -47.47 38.14
C ARG A 10 -25.47 -45.98 38.30
N GLY A 11 -24.45 -45.10 38.25
CA GLY A 11 -24.66 -43.64 38.20
C GLY A 11 -23.78 -42.79 39.09
N CYS A 12 -22.84 -43.36 39.81
CA CYS A 12 -21.84 -42.58 40.57
C CYS A 12 -20.77 -42.05 39.65
N ILE A 13 -20.80 -40.78 39.31
CA ILE A 13 -19.71 -40.06 38.66
C ILE A 13 -18.53 -40.07 39.66
N PRO A 14 -17.34 -40.59 39.31
CA PRO A 14 -16.21 -40.58 40.23
C PRO A 14 -15.81 -39.15 40.56
N TRP A 15 -15.63 -38.84 41.85
CA TRP A 15 -15.29 -37.48 42.35
C TRP A 15 -14.12 -36.83 41.58
N ASN A 16 -13.20 -37.62 41.04
CA ASN A 16 -12.10 -37.15 40.19
C ASN A 16 -12.56 -36.57 38.85
N GLY A 17 -13.69 -37.04 38.30
CA GLY A 17 -14.28 -36.48 37.08
C GLY A 17 -14.99 -35.17 37.35
N LEU A 18 -15.62 -35.01 38.53
CA LEU A 18 -16.29 -33.77 38.94
C LEU A 18 -15.30 -32.66 39.20
N LEU A 19 -14.15 -32.93 39.84
CA LEU A 19 -13.08 -31.97 40.09
C LEU A 19 -12.41 -31.52 38.78
N LEU A 20 -12.21 -32.41 37.81
CA LEU A 20 -11.68 -32.04 36.51
C LEU A 20 -12.68 -31.19 35.69
N ALA A 21 -13.96 -31.52 35.73
CA ALA A 21 -14.98 -30.70 35.05
C ALA A 21 -15.10 -29.30 35.65
N VAL A 22 -15.06 -29.15 36.98
CA VAL A 22 -15.07 -27.86 37.67
C VAL A 22 -13.80 -27.06 37.36
N SER A 23 -12.62 -27.69 37.30
CA SER A 23 -11.38 -27.02 36.96
C SER A 23 -11.35 -26.55 35.50
N LEU A 24 -11.88 -27.31 34.55
CA LEU A 24 -11.99 -26.92 33.15
C LEU A 24 -12.96 -25.74 32.94
N VAL A 25 -14.11 -25.72 33.66
CA VAL A 25 -15.07 -24.62 33.55
C VAL A 25 -14.54 -23.32 34.18
N THR A 26 -13.73 -23.39 35.24
CA THR A 26 -13.12 -22.21 35.83
C THR A 26 -11.98 -21.63 34.98
N PHE A 27 -11.27 -22.47 34.19
CA PHE A 27 -10.26 -22.01 33.25
C PHE A 27 -10.86 -21.28 32.02
N TRP A 28 -12.11 -21.57 31.64
CA TRP A 28 -12.76 -20.95 30.50
C TRP A 28 -13.45 -19.61 30.81
N ASN A 29 -13.55 -19.25 32.07
CA ASN A 29 -14.17 -17.98 32.50
C ASN A 29 -13.15 -17.03 33.13
N LEU A 30 -11.87 -17.06 32.70
CA LEU A 30 -10.98 -15.96 33.00
C LEU A 30 -11.57 -14.72 32.32
N PRO A 31 -11.93 -13.66 33.04
CA PRO A 31 -12.33 -12.41 32.43
C PRO A 31 -11.16 -11.94 31.56
N THR A 32 -11.35 -11.98 30.26
CA THR A 32 -10.42 -11.36 29.32
C THR A 32 -10.54 -9.88 29.59
N THR A 33 -9.71 -9.32 30.47
CA THR A 33 -9.58 -7.88 30.62
C THR A 33 -9.12 -7.36 29.27
N ALA A 34 -10.01 -6.63 28.58
CA ALA A 34 -9.68 -6.03 27.31
C ALA A 34 -8.46 -5.13 27.53
N GLN A 35 -7.35 -5.42 26.82
CA GLN A 35 -6.14 -4.60 26.90
C GLN A 35 -6.39 -3.25 26.22
N PRO A 36 -5.77 -2.17 26.68
CA PRO A 36 -5.81 -0.88 26.00
C PRO A 36 -5.31 -1.00 24.57
N THR A 37 -5.96 -0.32 23.64
CA THR A 37 -5.59 -0.31 22.22
C THR A 37 -5.57 1.12 21.68
N ILE A 38 -4.73 1.35 20.68
CA ILE A 38 -4.66 2.61 19.93
C ILE A 38 -5.21 2.36 18.51
N GLU A 39 -6.18 3.17 18.13
CA GLU A 39 -6.71 3.24 16.76
C GLU A 39 -6.27 4.56 16.12
N LEU A 40 -5.76 4.50 14.90
CA LEU A 40 -5.37 5.67 14.12
C LEU A 40 -6.49 6.08 13.17
N VAL A 41 -6.86 7.35 13.20
CA VAL A 41 -7.91 7.91 12.34
C VAL A 41 -7.33 9.15 11.60
N PRO A 42 -7.09 9.05 10.29
CA PRO A 42 -7.21 7.85 9.43
C PRO A 42 -6.07 6.84 9.67
N PHE A 43 -6.30 5.55 9.34
CA PHE A 43 -5.29 4.48 9.49
C PHE A 43 -4.03 4.74 8.65
N ASN A 44 -4.19 5.24 7.42
CA ASN A 44 -3.10 5.76 6.60
C ASN A 44 -3.27 7.27 6.47
N ALA A 45 -2.26 8.02 6.84
CA ALA A 45 -2.28 9.47 6.80
C ALA A 45 -1.56 10.02 5.57
N ALA A 46 -2.18 10.98 4.89
CA ALA A 46 -1.49 11.79 3.91
C ALA A 46 -0.76 12.95 4.61
N GLU A 47 0.39 13.31 4.07
CA GLU A 47 1.11 14.51 4.52
C GLU A 47 0.21 15.75 4.45
N GLY A 48 0.24 16.59 5.48
CA GLY A 48 -0.62 17.76 5.61
C GLY A 48 -1.99 17.52 6.26
N MET A 49 -2.36 16.26 6.53
CA MET A 49 -3.61 15.93 7.24
C MET A 49 -3.45 15.99 8.76
N ASP A 50 -4.58 16.02 9.45
CA ASP A 50 -4.66 15.79 10.89
C ASP A 50 -4.89 14.30 11.16
N VAL A 51 -4.25 13.77 12.22
CA VAL A 51 -4.36 12.36 12.63
C VAL A 51 -4.70 12.30 14.11
N LEU A 52 -5.73 11.52 14.43
CA LEU A 52 -6.14 11.26 15.80
C LEU A 52 -5.75 9.83 16.19
N LEU A 53 -4.96 9.70 17.28
CA LEU A 53 -4.68 8.45 17.95
C LEU A 53 -5.74 8.25 19.03
N LEU A 54 -6.76 7.45 18.71
CA LEU A 54 -7.86 7.13 19.64
C LEU A 54 -7.45 6.01 20.58
N VAL A 55 -7.81 6.17 21.84
CA VAL A 55 -7.53 5.19 22.88
C VAL A 55 -8.82 4.46 23.25
N HIS A 56 -8.76 3.12 23.23
CA HIS A 56 -9.88 2.25 23.55
C HIS A 56 -9.55 1.28 24.66
N ASN A 57 -10.58 0.71 25.29
CA ASN A 57 -10.50 -0.37 26.27
C ASN A 57 -9.69 -0.01 27.54
N VAL A 58 -9.62 1.26 27.90
CA VAL A 58 -9.02 1.68 29.15
C VAL A 58 -10.01 1.48 30.29
N THR A 59 -9.62 0.76 31.33
CA THR A 59 -10.49 0.39 32.46
C THR A 59 -9.85 0.77 33.79
N GLY A 60 -10.69 1.09 34.78
CA GLY A 60 -10.29 1.41 36.14
C GLY A 60 -10.28 2.90 36.45
N ASP A 61 -9.90 3.23 37.69
CA ASP A 61 -9.77 4.60 38.15
C ASP A 61 -8.46 5.21 37.66
N LEU A 62 -8.55 6.16 36.76
CA LEU A 62 -7.41 6.70 36.02
C LEU A 62 -6.92 8.00 36.65
N LEU A 63 -5.61 8.12 36.85
CA LEU A 63 -4.94 9.32 37.29
C LEU A 63 -4.57 10.23 36.11
N GLY A 64 -4.07 9.64 35.00
CA GLY A 64 -3.64 10.40 33.84
C GLY A 64 -3.02 9.59 32.75
N TYR A 65 -2.62 10.30 31.68
CA TYR A 65 -2.03 9.79 30.47
C TYR A 65 -0.73 10.51 30.12
N GLY A 66 0.20 9.80 29.51
CA GLY A 66 1.42 10.37 28.93
C GLY A 66 1.75 9.76 27.58
N TRP A 67 1.93 10.58 26.54
CA TRP A 67 2.34 10.15 25.23
C TRP A 67 3.83 10.34 25.01
N TYR A 68 4.45 9.32 24.44
CA TYR A 68 5.88 9.28 24.16
C TYR A 68 6.13 8.94 22.69
N ARG A 69 7.18 9.52 22.11
CA ARG A 69 7.67 9.14 20.78
C ARG A 69 8.57 7.90 20.91
N GLY A 70 8.34 6.89 20.08
CA GLY A 70 9.06 5.62 20.12
C GLY A 70 8.29 4.52 20.85
N GLU A 71 8.96 3.40 21.08
CA GLU A 71 8.38 2.20 21.71
C GLU A 71 8.53 2.18 23.24
N GLY A 72 9.18 3.19 23.81
CA GLY A 72 9.46 3.31 25.25
C GLY A 72 8.84 4.55 25.88
N VAL A 73 8.98 4.63 27.21
CA VAL A 73 8.47 5.73 28.06
C VAL A 73 9.62 6.59 28.62
N GLU A 74 10.56 6.93 27.78
CA GLU A 74 11.72 7.73 28.16
C GLU A 74 11.35 9.22 28.32
N SER A 75 11.81 9.87 29.38
CA SER A 75 11.43 11.24 29.72
C SER A 75 11.77 12.28 28.66
N ASN A 76 12.85 12.08 27.90
CA ASN A 76 13.25 12.92 26.76
C ASN A 76 12.37 12.74 25.52
N GLN A 77 11.57 11.67 25.47
CA GLN A 77 10.64 11.35 24.39
C GLN A 77 9.18 11.70 24.75
N LEU A 78 8.93 12.30 25.91
CA LEU A 78 7.60 12.75 26.30
C LEU A 78 7.11 13.84 25.34
N ILE A 79 5.94 13.61 24.73
CA ILE A 79 5.24 14.58 23.90
C ILE A 79 4.34 15.44 24.76
N ALA A 80 3.38 14.83 25.44
CA ALA A 80 2.44 15.52 26.31
C ALA A 80 1.89 14.57 27.37
N SER A 81 1.45 15.14 28.50
CA SER A 81 0.73 14.40 29.53
C SER A 81 -0.45 15.20 30.04
N CYS A 82 -1.49 14.50 30.52
CA CYS A 82 -2.63 15.12 31.13
C CYS A 82 -3.15 14.29 32.31
N ARG A 83 -3.77 14.97 33.29
CA ARG A 83 -4.56 14.34 34.35
C ARG A 83 -6.02 14.20 33.88
N THR A 84 -6.66 13.10 34.25
CA THR A 84 -8.07 12.85 33.90
C THR A 84 -9.05 13.83 34.53
N ASP A 85 -8.67 14.44 35.67
CA ASP A 85 -9.46 15.48 36.35
C ASP A 85 -9.31 16.88 35.71
N GLY A 86 -8.49 17.00 34.64
CA GLY A 86 -8.24 18.26 33.94
C GLY A 86 -7.39 19.28 34.75
N SER A 87 -6.89 18.92 35.94
CA SER A 87 -6.14 19.84 36.81
C SER A 87 -4.75 20.20 36.32
N ALA A 88 -4.16 19.35 35.43
CA ALA A 88 -2.82 19.59 34.89
C ALA A 88 -2.67 18.96 33.48
N ASN A 89 -2.12 19.77 32.59
CA ASN A 89 -1.59 19.36 31.30
C ASN A 89 -0.17 19.86 31.19
N ALA A 90 0.74 19.04 30.66
CA ALA A 90 2.13 19.42 30.45
C ALA A 90 2.60 18.94 29.06
N THR A 91 3.39 19.76 28.39
CA THR A 91 4.12 19.43 27.20
C THR A 91 5.52 18.95 27.55
N GLY A 92 5.99 17.92 26.85
CA GLY A 92 7.32 17.34 27.06
C GLY A 92 8.35 17.81 26.02
N PRO A 93 9.59 17.32 26.13
CA PRO A 93 10.68 17.70 25.24
C PRO A 93 10.47 17.29 23.77
N ALA A 94 9.68 16.23 23.52
CA ALA A 94 9.37 15.76 22.16
C ALA A 94 8.13 16.44 21.54
N HIS A 95 7.50 17.40 22.23
CA HIS A 95 6.35 18.15 21.73
C HIS A 95 6.78 19.09 20.61
N SER A 96 6.13 18.98 19.43
CA SER A 96 6.46 19.81 18.26
C SER A 96 5.61 21.07 18.11
N GLY A 97 4.61 21.26 18.97
CA GLY A 97 3.62 22.35 18.88
C GLY A 97 2.39 21.99 18.03
N ARG A 98 2.34 20.79 17.47
CA ARG A 98 1.24 20.31 16.62
C ARG A 98 0.37 19.25 17.30
N GLU A 99 0.75 18.81 18.48
CA GLU A 99 0.05 17.76 19.23
C GLU A 99 -0.90 18.36 20.26
N THR A 100 -2.06 17.72 20.42
CA THR A 100 -3.02 18.05 21.47
C THR A 100 -3.49 16.77 22.14
N ILE A 101 -3.26 16.66 23.46
CA ILE A 101 -3.76 15.55 24.27
C ILE A 101 -5.14 15.88 24.82
N TYR A 102 -6.07 14.90 24.75
CA TYR A 102 -7.41 15.01 25.30
C TYR A 102 -7.55 14.26 26.64
N LEU A 103 -8.56 14.63 27.43
CA LEU A 103 -8.82 14.02 28.75
C LEU A 103 -9.20 12.53 28.67
N ASN A 104 -9.62 12.03 27.52
CA ASN A 104 -9.85 10.60 27.27
C ASN A 104 -8.58 9.85 26.88
N GLY A 105 -7.41 10.50 26.93
CA GLY A 105 -6.13 9.93 26.56
C GLY A 105 -5.78 10.00 25.07
N SER A 106 -6.73 10.37 24.18
CA SER A 106 -6.46 10.46 22.74
C SER A 106 -5.49 11.61 22.42
N LEU A 107 -4.68 11.45 21.38
CA LEU A 107 -3.70 12.44 20.92
C LEU A 107 -4.01 12.86 19.49
N LEU A 108 -4.23 14.14 19.27
CA LEU A 108 -4.37 14.73 17.92
C LEU A 108 -3.01 15.26 17.45
N PHE A 109 -2.60 14.85 16.27
CA PHE A 109 -1.53 15.48 15.49
C PHE A 109 -2.12 16.33 14.39
N GLN A 110 -1.76 17.61 14.35
CA GLN A 110 -2.17 18.52 13.28
C GLN A 110 -1.08 18.61 12.21
N ASN A 111 -1.50 18.64 10.94
CA ASN A 111 -0.62 18.85 9.79
C ASN A 111 0.60 17.91 9.82
N VAL A 112 0.34 16.60 9.81
CA VAL A 112 1.40 15.57 9.88
C VAL A 112 2.33 15.62 8.68
N THR A 113 3.59 15.31 8.92
CA THR A 113 4.65 15.21 7.92
C THR A 113 5.22 13.79 7.87
N GLN A 114 5.99 13.44 6.84
CA GLN A 114 6.63 12.14 6.75
C GLN A 114 7.58 11.86 7.94
N ASN A 115 8.16 12.91 8.55
CA ASN A 115 8.99 12.79 9.74
C ASN A 115 8.22 12.33 10.98
N ASP A 116 6.90 12.42 10.97
CA ASP A 116 6.05 11.94 12.06
C ASP A 116 5.76 10.44 11.97
N THR A 117 6.18 9.79 10.88
CA THR A 117 6.13 8.33 10.77
C THR A 117 6.98 7.69 11.87
N GLY A 118 6.37 6.79 12.64
CA GLY A 118 7.07 6.11 13.73
C GLY A 118 6.12 5.48 14.73
N TYR A 119 6.71 5.00 15.82
CA TYR A 119 5.97 4.42 16.94
C TYR A 119 5.67 5.50 17.98
N TYR A 120 4.51 5.36 18.63
CA TYR A 120 4.04 6.24 19.70
C TYR A 120 3.49 5.37 20.82
N THR A 121 3.97 5.62 22.04
CA THR A 121 3.60 4.84 23.22
C THR A 121 2.78 5.71 24.16
N LEU A 122 1.60 5.23 24.51
CA LEU A 122 0.77 5.77 25.56
C LEU A 122 1.08 5.07 26.87
N LEU A 123 1.40 5.82 27.90
CA LEU A 123 1.46 5.39 29.29
C LEU A 123 0.16 5.80 29.98
N ILE A 124 -0.53 4.83 30.55
CA ILE A 124 -1.76 5.01 31.33
C ILE A 124 -1.40 4.82 32.78
N THR A 125 -1.67 5.81 33.66
CA THR A 125 -1.43 5.73 35.08
C THR A 125 -2.76 5.68 35.82
N LYS A 126 -2.92 4.71 36.72
CA LYS A 126 -4.10 4.54 37.57
C LYS A 126 -3.90 5.26 38.91
N ASN A 127 -4.99 5.47 39.63
CA ASN A 127 -4.94 6.13 40.96
C ASN A 127 -4.15 5.35 42.02
N ASP A 128 -4.04 4.03 41.87
CA ASP A 128 -3.18 3.18 42.71
C ASP A 128 -1.70 3.15 42.25
N LEU A 129 -1.32 4.03 41.31
CA LEU A 129 0.00 4.17 40.70
C LEU A 129 0.43 2.96 39.85
N GLN A 130 -0.46 2.05 39.56
CA GLN A 130 -0.19 1.03 38.52
C GLN A 130 -0.16 1.69 37.16
N THR A 131 0.72 1.20 36.29
CA THR A 131 0.87 1.71 34.91
C THR A 131 0.66 0.63 33.90
N GLU A 132 0.02 0.99 32.80
CA GLU A 132 -0.12 0.17 31.59
C GLU A 132 0.41 0.97 30.41
N SER A 133 0.98 0.29 29.42
CA SER A 133 1.44 0.94 28.20
C SER A 133 0.92 0.26 26.98
N VAL A 134 0.67 1.03 25.91
CA VAL A 134 0.26 0.55 24.61
C VAL A 134 0.96 1.36 23.53
N THR A 135 1.44 0.68 22.49
CA THR A 135 2.19 1.32 21.39
C THR A 135 1.41 1.17 20.08
N GLY A 136 1.32 2.26 19.32
CA GLY A 136 0.76 2.32 17.98
C GLY A 136 1.80 2.81 16.97
N GLN A 137 1.61 2.49 15.69
CA GLN A 137 2.48 2.94 14.61
C GLN A 137 1.74 3.91 13.69
N LEU A 138 2.18 5.17 13.64
CA LEU A 138 1.73 6.15 12.65
C LEU A 138 2.55 6.00 11.37
N ARG A 139 1.86 6.00 10.22
CA ARG A 139 2.48 6.00 8.89
C ARG A 139 1.93 7.16 8.09
N VAL A 140 2.81 8.06 7.70
CA VAL A 140 2.49 9.23 6.89
C VAL A 140 3.09 9.06 5.51
N TYR A 141 2.25 9.20 4.49
CA TYR A 141 2.62 9.04 3.09
C TYR A 141 2.57 10.38 2.38
N PRO A 142 3.49 10.63 1.44
CA PRO A 142 3.41 11.82 0.59
C PRO A 142 2.18 11.77 -0.33
N VAL A 143 1.63 12.93 -0.66
CA VAL A 143 0.69 13.05 -1.78
C VAL A 143 1.49 12.95 -3.08
N LEU A 144 1.12 12.00 -3.93
CA LEU A 144 1.86 11.72 -5.15
C LEU A 144 1.66 12.84 -6.19
N PRO A 145 2.74 13.40 -6.76
CA PRO A 145 2.66 14.28 -7.92
C PRO A 145 2.21 13.50 -9.15
N SER A 146 1.71 14.19 -10.16
CA SER A 146 1.41 13.58 -11.46
C SER A 146 2.69 13.04 -12.08
N PRO A 147 2.74 11.74 -12.42
CA PRO A 147 3.90 11.16 -13.06
C PRO A 147 4.05 11.66 -14.51
N VAL A 148 5.26 11.57 -15.06
CA VAL A 148 5.56 11.94 -16.44
C VAL A 148 6.10 10.72 -17.17
N ILE A 149 5.57 10.45 -18.36
CA ILE A 149 6.08 9.40 -19.23
C ILE A 149 7.23 9.97 -20.06
N THR A 150 8.37 9.29 -20.03
CA THR A 150 9.52 9.55 -20.91
C THR A 150 9.74 8.35 -21.82
N SER A 151 10.22 8.60 -23.04
CA SER A 151 10.57 7.56 -24.01
C SER A 151 12.05 7.63 -24.35
N ASN A 152 12.66 6.48 -24.57
CA ASN A 152 14.01 6.38 -25.13
C ASN A 152 14.07 6.85 -26.59
N ASN A 153 12.94 6.80 -27.31
CA ASN A 153 12.77 7.28 -28.68
C ASN A 153 11.34 7.81 -28.85
N SER A 154 11.17 9.11 -29.08
CA SER A 154 9.85 9.75 -29.26
C SER A 154 9.31 9.64 -30.68
N SER A 155 10.14 9.25 -31.66
CA SER A 155 9.80 9.10 -33.07
C SER A 155 10.42 7.81 -33.64
N PRO A 156 9.99 6.63 -33.15
CA PRO A 156 10.52 5.35 -33.59
C PRO A 156 10.09 5.02 -35.02
N VAL A 157 10.93 4.24 -35.71
CA VAL A 157 10.57 3.63 -36.98
C VAL A 157 9.83 2.31 -36.73
N GLU A 158 8.98 1.88 -37.68
CA GLU A 158 8.31 0.57 -37.58
C GLU A 158 9.34 -0.55 -37.34
N GLN A 159 9.00 -1.51 -36.50
CA GLN A 159 9.83 -2.63 -36.00
C GLN A 159 10.88 -2.25 -34.94
N ASP A 160 11.00 -0.97 -34.57
CA ASP A 160 11.85 -0.57 -33.44
C ASP A 160 11.34 -1.12 -32.11
N THR A 161 12.22 -1.13 -31.12
CA THR A 161 11.87 -1.34 -29.72
C THR A 161 11.84 -0.01 -29.00
N VAL A 162 10.73 0.28 -28.33
CA VAL A 162 10.52 1.51 -27.56
C VAL A 162 10.37 1.18 -26.09
N VAL A 163 11.04 1.96 -25.25
CA VAL A 163 10.96 1.85 -23.79
C VAL A 163 10.33 3.13 -23.24
N LEU A 164 9.17 2.99 -22.61
CA LEU A 164 8.48 4.06 -21.91
C LEU A 164 8.77 3.93 -20.42
N THR A 165 9.15 5.02 -19.76
CA THR A 165 9.45 5.06 -18.34
C THR A 165 8.51 6.03 -17.63
N CYS A 166 7.86 5.56 -16.56
CA CYS A 166 7.01 6.35 -15.68
C CYS A 166 7.89 6.99 -14.57
N GLY A 167 7.92 8.29 -14.49
CA GLY A 167 8.74 9.03 -13.51
C GLY A 167 7.91 9.93 -12.61
N PRO A 168 8.46 10.39 -11.48
CA PRO A 168 9.77 10.07 -10.93
C PRO A 168 9.85 8.66 -10.32
N GLU A 169 11.09 8.18 -10.10
CA GLU A 169 11.32 6.94 -9.36
C GLU A 169 10.96 7.13 -7.88
N THR A 170 10.05 6.31 -7.42
CA THR A 170 9.56 6.36 -6.04
C THR A 170 9.21 4.92 -5.61
N GLN A 171 9.14 4.67 -4.30
CA GLN A 171 8.72 3.36 -3.76
C GLN A 171 7.19 3.18 -3.85
N ASN A 172 6.61 3.41 -5.02
CA ASN A 172 5.18 3.31 -5.29
C ASN A 172 4.89 2.14 -6.22
N THR A 173 3.62 1.77 -6.32
CA THR A 173 3.16 0.85 -7.36
C THR A 173 2.89 1.61 -8.64
N TYR A 174 3.31 1.03 -9.77
CA TYR A 174 3.07 1.59 -11.10
C TYR A 174 2.05 0.73 -11.85
N MET A 175 1.17 1.39 -12.60
CA MET A 175 0.21 0.76 -13.50
C MET A 175 0.19 1.49 -14.83
N TRP A 176 0.04 0.72 -15.93
CA TRP A 176 -0.01 1.27 -17.28
C TRP A 176 -1.37 1.08 -17.93
N TRP A 177 -1.70 2.05 -18.75
CA TRP A 177 -2.94 2.11 -19.51
C TRP A 177 -2.63 2.44 -20.96
N ILE A 178 -3.31 1.75 -21.90
CA ILE A 178 -3.26 2.01 -23.34
C ILE A 178 -4.70 2.25 -23.80
N ASN A 179 -4.96 3.36 -24.47
CA ASN A 179 -6.30 3.71 -24.97
C ASN A 179 -7.37 3.67 -23.87
N ASN A 180 -7.03 4.15 -22.65
CA ASN A 180 -7.87 4.11 -21.45
C ASN A 180 -8.26 2.69 -20.97
N GLN A 181 -7.57 1.67 -21.42
CA GLN A 181 -7.75 0.28 -21.00
C GLN A 181 -6.48 -0.24 -20.33
N SER A 182 -6.61 -1.22 -19.45
CA SER A 182 -5.46 -1.92 -18.88
C SER A 182 -4.65 -2.58 -19.99
N LEU A 183 -3.34 -2.77 -19.76
CA LEU A 183 -2.44 -3.42 -20.70
C LEU A 183 -3.03 -4.74 -21.20
N PRO A 184 -3.12 -4.96 -22.52
CA PRO A 184 -3.51 -6.23 -23.08
C PRO A 184 -2.41 -7.28 -22.85
N ASN A 185 -2.80 -8.54 -22.72
CA ASN A 185 -1.82 -9.62 -22.71
C ASN A 185 -1.24 -9.79 -24.13
N SER A 186 0.01 -9.39 -24.33
CA SER A 186 0.69 -9.40 -25.62
C SER A 186 2.16 -9.75 -25.47
N THR A 187 2.68 -10.58 -26.36
CA THR A 187 4.12 -10.90 -26.42
C THR A 187 4.99 -9.74 -26.90
N ARG A 188 4.37 -8.65 -27.38
CA ARG A 188 5.07 -7.42 -27.79
C ARG A 188 5.19 -6.38 -26.69
N LEU A 189 4.56 -6.63 -25.52
CA LEU A 189 4.57 -5.72 -24.38
C LEU A 189 5.22 -6.43 -23.19
N GLU A 190 6.21 -5.78 -22.58
CA GLU A 190 6.89 -6.28 -21.39
C GLU A 190 6.99 -5.19 -20.35
N LEU A 191 6.64 -5.52 -19.10
CA LEU A 191 6.83 -4.65 -17.95
C LEU A 191 8.11 -5.04 -17.21
N SER A 192 8.83 -4.04 -16.69
CA SER A 192 9.90 -4.28 -15.72
C SER A 192 9.34 -4.91 -14.44
N GLU A 193 10.20 -5.50 -13.61
CA GLU A 193 9.82 -6.17 -12.36
C GLU A 193 9.03 -5.24 -11.41
N ASP A 194 9.41 -3.97 -11.39
CA ASP A 194 8.74 -2.92 -10.60
C ASP A 194 7.53 -2.27 -11.32
N ASN A 195 7.21 -2.72 -12.54
CA ASN A 195 6.20 -2.14 -13.45
C ASN A 195 6.43 -0.66 -13.83
N ARG A 196 7.60 -0.10 -13.55
CA ARG A 196 7.92 1.30 -13.85
C ARG A 196 8.16 1.54 -15.33
N THR A 197 8.70 0.55 -16.04
CA THR A 197 9.03 0.61 -17.45
C THR A 197 8.14 -0.30 -18.27
N LEU A 198 7.64 0.22 -19.38
CA LEU A 198 6.91 -0.54 -20.39
C LEU A 198 7.75 -0.60 -21.66
N THR A 199 8.14 -1.81 -22.08
CA THR A 199 8.86 -2.06 -23.33
C THR A 199 7.88 -2.53 -24.41
N LEU A 200 7.91 -1.84 -25.55
CA LEU A 200 7.15 -2.20 -26.74
C LEU A 200 8.12 -2.75 -27.76
N PHE A 201 7.98 -4.01 -28.13
CA PHE A 201 8.79 -4.66 -29.17
C PHE A 201 8.12 -4.56 -30.54
N ARG A 202 8.90 -4.25 -31.56
CA ARG A 202 8.45 -4.19 -32.95
C ARG A 202 7.22 -3.29 -33.11
N VAL A 203 7.39 -2.01 -32.75
CA VAL A 203 6.29 -1.04 -32.82
C VAL A 203 5.74 -0.92 -34.23
N THR A 204 4.46 -0.70 -34.32
CA THR A 204 3.68 -0.46 -35.55
C THR A 204 2.93 0.86 -35.41
N ARG A 205 2.31 1.34 -36.47
CA ARG A 205 1.48 2.57 -36.45
C ARG A 205 0.27 2.45 -35.53
N ASP A 206 -0.21 1.23 -35.28
CA ASP A 206 -1.33 1.00 -34.36
C ASP A 206 -0.92 1.18 -32.90
N ASP A 207 0.39 1.22 -32.61
CA ASP A 207 0.94 1.45 -31.26
C ASP A 207 1.09 2.95 -30.92
N THR A 208 0.40 3.84 -31.59
CA THR A 208 0.42 5.30 -31.34
C THR A 208 -0.04 5.65 -29.91
N GLY A 209 -0.91 4.88 -29.29
CA GLY A 209 -1.45 5.12 -27.94
C GLY A 209 -2.81 5.81 -27.98
N PRO A 210 -3.20 6.62 -26.98
CA PRO A 210 -2.39 7.20 -25.89
C PRO A 210 -1.98 6.21 -24.80
N TYR A 211 -0.80 6.42 -24.25
CA TYR A 211 -0.26 5.72 -23.08
C TYR A 211 -0.42 6.60 -21.85
N MET A 212 -0.80 6.01 -20.74
CA MET A 212 -0.81 6.67 -19.44
C MET A 212 -0.19 5.76 -18.40
N CYS A 213 0.53 6.31 -17.46
CA CYS A 213 0.96 5.60 -16.28
C CYS A 213 0.31 6.21 -15.03
N GLU A 214 0.07 5.36 -14.05
CA GLU A 214 -0.53 5.72 -12.78
C GLU A 214 0.42 5.29 -11.67
N THR A 215 0.66 6.18 -10.72
CA THR A 215 1.39 5.88 -9.48
C THR A 215 0.40 5.83 -8.32
N ARG A 216 0.59 4.88 -7.42
CA ARG A 216 -0.30 4.66 -6.28
C ARG A 216 0.47 4.39 -5.00
N ASN A 217 0.03 5.03 -3.92
CA ASN A 217 0.39 4.69 -2.56
C ASN A 217 -0.90 4.51 -1.71
N PRO A 218 -0.81 4.17 -0.40
CA PRO A 218 -2.01 3.94 0.43
C PRO A 218 -2.97 5.13 0.58
N VAL A 219 -2.55 6.37 0.27
CA VAL A 219 -3.35 7.59 0.50
C VAL A 219 -3.66 8.38 -0.76
N SER A 220 -2.96 8.11 -1.86
CA SER A 220 -3.14 8.87 -3.10
C SER A 220 -2.92 8.02 -4.35
N VAL A 221 -3.59 8.42 -5.42
CA VAL A 221 -3.43 7.88 -6.77
C VAL A 221 -3.23 9.06 -7.69
N SER A 222 -2.19 9.01 -8.52
CA SER A 222 -1.91 10.07 -9.48
C SER A 222 -1.62 9.47 -10.85
N ARG A 223 -2.15 10.09 -11.90
CA ARG A 223 -2.05 9.62 -13.29
C ARG A 223 -1.33 10.66 -14.14
N SER A 224 -0.52 10.18 -15.09
CA SER A 224 0.16 11.02 -16.07
C SER A 224 -0.80 11.65 -17.07
N ASP A 225 -0.34 12.70 -17.72
CA ASP A 225 -0.92 13.15 -18.99
C ASP A 225 -0.78 12.04 -20.05
N PRO A 226 -1.68 12.01 -21.06
CA PRO A 226 -1.59 11.07 -22.17
C PRO A 226 -0.31 11.28 -22.98
N PHE A 227 0.45 10.21 -23.21
CA PHE A 227 1.64 10.18 -24.04
C PHE A 227 1.36 9.44 -25.35
N THR A 228 1.70 10.04 -26.50
CA THR A 228 1.52 9.42 -27.82
C THR A 228 2.86 9.18 -28.50
N LEU A 229 3.00 8.01 -29.14
CA LEU A 229 4.15 7.68 -29.98
C LEU A 229 3.89 8.14 -31.41
N ASN A 230 4.88 8.79 -32.02
CA ASN A 230 4.84 9.14 -33.44
C ASN A 230 5.68 8.11 -34.20
N VAL A 231 5.06 6.96 -34.59
CA VAL A 231 5.77 5.91 -35.31
C VAL A 231 5.94 6.31 -36.79
N ILE A 232 7.19 6.45 -37.23
CA ILE A 232 7.57 6.85 -38.58
C ILE A 232 7.63 5.64 -39.50
N TYR A 233 7.13 5.81 -40.72
CA TYR A 233 7.26 4.79 -41.78
C TYR A 233 8.55 5.02 -42.56
N ASP A 234 9.41 4.02 -42.65
CA ASP A 234 10.54 4.01 -43.55
C ASP A 234 10.08 3.60 -44.94
N SER A 235 9.83 4.61 -45.79
CA SER A 235 9.43 4.37 -47.17
C SER A 235 10.55 3.74 -48.06
N THR A 236 11.79 3.61 -47.52
CA THR A 236 12.89 3.04 -48.29
C THR A 236 12.82 1.52 -48.45
N GLN A 237 12.00 0.82 -47.64
CA GLN A 237 11.81 -0.64 -47.73
C GLN A 237 10.85 -1.09 -48.86
N VAL A 238 10.11 -0.17 -49.49
CA VAL A 238 9.12 -0.54 -50.54
C VAL A 238 9.70 -0.65 -51.96
N SER A 239 11.00 -0.39 -52.16
CA SER A 239 11.60 -0.30 -53.49
C SER A 239 12.25 -1.59 -54.04
N SER A 240 11.91 -2.79 -53.52
CA SER A 240 12.47 -4.05 -54.09
C SER A 240 11.51 -5.02 -54.76
N SER A 241 10.23 -4.64 -54.95
CA SER A 241 9.29 -5.43 -55.77
C SER A 241 8.99 -4.82 -57.16
N GLY A 242 9.78 -3.82 -57.55
CA GLY A 242 9.79 -3.36 -58.94
C GLY A 242 10.33 -4.49 -59.85
N LEU A 243 9.59 -4.81 -60.93
CA LEU A 243 10.05 -5.74 -61.95
C LEU A 243 11.49 -5.38 -62.33
N SER A 244 12.41 -6.36 -62.29
CA SER A 244 13.79 -6.14 -62.68
C SER A 244 13.83 -5.49 -64.06
N GLY A 245 14.79 -4.61 -64.33
CA GLY A 245 14.96 -3.98 -65.66
C GLY A 245 14.95 -4.98 -66.81
N GLY A 246 15.34 -6.25 -66.57
CA GLY A 246 15.25 -7.35 -67.51
C GLY A 246 13.79 -7.83 -67.79
N ALA A 247 12.92 -7.78 -66.79
CA ALA A 247 11.50 -8.14 -66.96
C ALA A 247 10.76 -7.07 -67.77
N ILE A 248 11.06 -5.79 -67.57
CA ILE A 248 10.48 -4.70 -68.36
C ILE A 248 10.98 -4.76 -69.82
N ALA A 249 12.25 -5.04 -70.06
CA ALA A 249 12.79 -5.21 -71.40
C ALA A 249 12.15 -6.43 -72.15
N GLY A 250 11.88 -7.53 -71.45
CA GLY A 250 11.22 -8.70 -71.99
C GLY A 250 9.77 -8.43 -72.41
N ILE A 251 9.02 -7.64 -71.65
CA ILE A 251 7.64 -7.28 -71.99
C ILE A 251 7.60 -6.33 -73.20
N VAL A 252 8.51 -5.37 -73.31
CA VAL A 252 8.57 -4.43 -74.45
C VAL A 252 8.93 -5.16 -75.72
N ILE A 253 9.90 -6.08 -75.67
CA ILE A 253 10.29 -6.90 -76.90
C ILE A 253 9.13 -7.83 -77.31
N GLY A 254 8.42 -8.45 -76.34
CA GLY A 254 7.25 -9.32 -76.63
C GLY A 254 6.09 -8.60 -77.31
N VAL A 255 5.81 -7.37 -76.92
CA VAL A 255 4.74 -6.54 -77.53
C VAL A 255 5.13 -6.04 -78.88
N VAL A 256 6.36 -5.68 -79.20
CA VAL A 256 6.81 -5.25 -80.52
C VAL A 256 6.82 -6.40 -81.52
N ALA A 257 7.18 -7.61 -81.10
CA ALA A 257 7.12 -8.82 -82.00
C ALA A 257 5.71 -9.26 -82.24
N GLY A 258 4.74 -9.06 -81.32
CA GLY A 258 3.31 -9.44 -81.51
C GLY A 258 2.50 -8.52 -82.42
N VAL A 259 2.97 -7.32 -82.77
CA VAL A 259 2.26 -6.39 -83.71
C VAL A 259 2.78 -6.49 -85.15
N ALA A 260 3.84 -7.25 -85.41
CA ALA A 260 4.43 -7.39 -86.71
C ALA A 260 4.00 -8.69 -87.49
N LEU A 261 3.00 -9.42 -86.98
CA LEU A 261 2.29 -10.51 -87.60
C LEU A 261 0.83 -10.07 -87.82
#